data_2042714fc5f65227ebcf0baedc2912a2
#
_entry.id   2042714fc5f65227ebcf0baedc2912a2
#
_cell.length_a   1.000
_cell.length_b   1.000
_cell.length_c   1.000
_cell.angle_alpha   90.00
_cell.angle_beta   90.00
_cell.angle_gamma   90.00
#
_symmetry.space_group_name_H-M   'P 1'
#
loop_
_entity.id
_entity.type
_entity.pdbx_description
1 polymer ?
#
loop_
_entity_poly.entity_id
_entity_poly.type
_entity_poly.pdbx_seq_one_letter_code
_entity_poly.pdbx_strand_id
1 'polypeptide(L)'
;PISELGFVGIGIGAALGGLRPIVEVMTVNFSLLALDQIVNTAAALRHMSSGQFSVPVVVRMATGAGRQLAAQHSHSLENWYAHIPGITVLAPATVADAYGMLRTALTSPDPVIIVEHVAPYNLAAELDSLAPTDISRAALRRNGTDATIIAYGGCVPKALDAAEQLAQAGIECDVIDLRVLRPLDDATMMESVRKTHRVVVVDEA
;
A
#
# COMPACT_ATOMS: atom_id res chain seq x y z
N PRO A 1 13.62 -15.89 -17.29
CA PRO A 1 12.84 -16.99 -16.69
C PRO A 1 11.82 -16.46 -15.69
N ILE A 2 10.70 -17.12 -15.61
CA ILE A 2 9.71 -16.88 -14.56
C ILE A 2 10.23 -17.59 -13.30
N SER A 3 10.70 -16.80 -12.32
CA SER A 3 11.33 -17.37 -11.11
C SER A 3 11.28 -16.39 -9.93
N GLU A 4 10.06 -15.96 -9.58
CA GLU A 4 9.80 -15.02 -8.49
C GLU A 4 10.41 -15.52 -7.16
N LEU A 5 10.31 -16.80 -6.86
CA LEU A 5 10.97 -17.40 -5.70
C LEU A 5 12.48 -17.10 -5.68
N GLY A 6 13.14 -17.25 -6.83
CA GLY A 6 14.59 -17.03 -6.97
C GLY A 6 14.98 -15.57 -6.84
N PHE A 7 14.39 -14.67 -7.61
CA PHE A 7 14.84 -13.27 -7.61
C PHE A 7 14.41 -12.51 -6.34
N VAL A 8 13.26 -12.84 -5.74
CA VAL A 8 12.89 -12.28 -4.43
C VAL A 8 13.85 -12.78 -3.36
N GLY A 9 14.20 -14.07 -3.37
CA GLY A 9 15.23 -14.63 -2.48
C GLY A 9 16.60 -13.96 -2.65
N ILE A 10 17.03 -13.66 -3.89
CA ILE A 10 18.25 -12.89 -4.16
C ILE A 10 18.15 -11.49 -3.55
N GLY A 11 17.00 -10.81 -3.69
CA GLY A 11 16.77 -9.51 -3.08
C GLY A 11 16.90 -9.55 -1.55
N ILE A 12 16.29 -10.55 -0.91
CA ILE A 12 16.43 -10.75 0.55
C ILE A 12 17.88 -11.00 0.95
N GLY A 13 18.58 -11.86 0.22
CA GLY A 13 20.01 -12.12 0.45
C GLY A 13 20.87 -10.86 0.28
N ALA A 14 20.59 -10.04 -0.72
CA ALA A 14 21.27 -8.75 -0.92
C ALA A 14 20.98 -7.77 0.24
N ALA A 15 19.75 -7.75 0.76
CA ALA A 15 19.42 -6.95 1.94
C ALA A 15 20.20 -7.40 3.19
N LEU A 16 20.31 -8.70 3.41
CA LEU A 16 21.13 -9.28 4.48
C LEU A 16 22.62 -8.96 4.31
N GLY A 17 23.07 -8.81 3.07
CA GLY A 17 24.43 -8.35 2.73
C GLY A 17 24.66 -6.84 2.91
N GLY A 18 23.68 -6.09 3.41
CA GLY A 18 23.78 -4.65 3.70
C GLY A 18 23.34 -3.72 2.57
N LEU A 19 22.76 -4.26 1.49
CA LEU A 19 22.15 -3.45 0.43
C LEU A 19 20.69 -3.08 0.79
N ARG A 20 20.12 -2.19 0.00
CA ARG A 20 18.70 -1.80 0.07
C ARG A 20 18.02 -2.06 -1.28
N PRO A 21 17.76 -3.31 -1.62
CA PRO A 21 17.24 -3.67 -2.94
C PRO A 21 15.78 -3.29 -3.07
N ILE A 22 15.41 -2.91 -4.30
CA ILE A 22 14.03 -2.87 -4.76
C ILE A 22 13.83 -4.09 -5.65
N VAL A 23 12.88 -4.93 -5.30
CA VAL A 23 12.49 -6.11 -6.07
C VAL A 23 11.13 -5.83 -6.68
N GLU A 24 11.03 -5.94 -7.99
CA GLU A 24 9.76 -5.74 -8.69
C GLU A 24 9.14 -7.07 -9.09
N VAL A 25 7.91 -7.30 -8.65
CA VAL A 25 7.05 -8.38 -9.10
C VAL A 25 6.02 -7.78 -10.06
N MET A 26 6.02 -8.25 -11.30
CA MET A 26 5.27 -7.64 -12.41
C MET A 26 3.77 -7.47 -12.10
N THR A 27 3.17 -8.42 -11.38
CA THR A 27 1.81 -8.33 -10.87
C THR A 27 1.69 -9.11 -9.56
N VAL A 28 0.81 -8.66 -8.68
CA VAL A 28 0.58 -9.27 -7.37
C VAL A 28 0.27 -10.78 -7.45
N ASN A 29 -0.37 -11.23 -8.53
CA ASN A 29 -0.64 -12.65 -8.77
C ASN A 29 0.61 -13.53 -8.74
N PHE A 30 1.72 -13.05 -9.29
CA PHE A 30 2.97 -13.81 -9.36
C PHE A 30 3.77 -13.76 -8.06
N SER A 31 3.42 -12.85 -7.16
CA SER A 31 4.01 -12.83 -5.82
C SER A 31 3.70 -14.11 -5.03
N LEU A 32 2.63 -14.83 -5.40
CA LEU A 32 2.31 -16.13 -4.79
C LEU A 32 3.42 -17.16 -5.00
N LEU A 33 4.20 -17.07 -6.08
CA LEU A 33 5.36 -17.93 -6.30
C LEU A 33 6.52 -17.61 -5.34
N ALA A 34 6.57 -16.40 -4.79
CA ALA A 34 7.58 -15.95 -3.83
C ALA A 34 7.04 -15.83 -2.40
N LEU A 35 5.83 -16.30 -2.14
CA LEU A 35 5.15 -16.11 -0.86
C LEU A 35 5.99 -16.63 0.32
N ASP A 36 6.63 -17.78 0.17
CA ASP A 36 7.52 -18.35 1.18
C ASP A 36 8.70 -17.40 1.51
N GLN A 37 9.33 -16.82 0.50
CA GLN A 37 10.44 -15.89 0.68
C GLN A 37 9.99 -14.61 1.40
N ILE A 38 8.80 -14.11 1.09
CA ILE A 38 8.26 -12.90 1.70
C ILE A 38 7.83 -13.18 3.15
N VAL A 39 7.05 -14.23 3.38
CA VAL A 39 6.38 -14.49 4.66
C VAL A 39 7.31 -15.22 5.64
N ASN A 40 7.88 -16.33 5.23
CA ASN A 40 8.69 -17.16 6.12
C ASN A 40 10.13 -16.68 6.26
N THR A 41 10.67 -16.00 5.25
CA THR A 41 12.05 -15.51 5.30
C THR A 41 12.07 -14.02 5.67
N ALA A 42 11.61 -13.11 4.81
CA ALA A 42 11.78 -11.68 5.04
C ALA A 42 11.05 -11.20 6.30
N ALA A 43 9.77 -11.53 6.45
CA ALA A 43 8.95 -11.06 7.56
C ALA A 43 9.39 -11.61 8.92
N ALA A 44 9.84 -12.87 8.97
CA ALA A 44 10.12 -13.56 10.22
C ALA A 44 11.56 -13.38 10.73
N LEU A 45 12.51 -13.10 9.85
CA LEU A 45 13.93 -13.23 10.16
C LEU A 45 14.41 -12.29 11.28
N ARG A 46 13.93 -11.06 11.33
CA ARG A 46 14.28 -10.13 12.41
C ARG A 46 13.82 -10.64 13.78
N HIS A 47 12.61 -11.18 13.85
CA HIS A 47 12.09 -11.76 15.09
C HIS A 47 12.87 -13.02 15.47
N MET A 48 13.10 -13.94 14.54
CA MET A 48 13.82 -15.19 14.76
C MET A 48 15.27 -14.98 15.20
N SER A 49 15.90 -13.90 14.72
CA SER A 49 17.27 -13.54 15.09
C SER A 49 17.38 -12.66 16.34
N SER A 50 16.28 -12.45 17.07
CA SER A 50 16.21 -11.54 18.21
C SER A 50 16.72 -10.13 17.87
N GLY A 51 16.39 -9.64 16.66
CA GLY A 51 16.79 -8.32 16.18
C GLY A 51 18.21 -8.19 15.63
N GLN A 52 18.96 -9.29 15.54
CA GLN A 52 20.34 -9.26 15.03
C GLN A 52 20.42 -8.98 13.53
N PHE A 53 19.41 -9.43 12.77
CA PHE A 53 19.33 -9.20 11.33
C PHE A 53 18.17 -8.25 11.00
N SER A 54 18.45 -7.35 10.07
CA SER A 54 17.44 -6.52 9.39
C SER A 54 17.29 -7.00 7.94
N VAL A 55 16.10 -6.85 7.38
CA VAL A 55 15.84 -7.20 5.98
C VAL A 55 15.26 -5.99 5.25
N PRO A 56 16.06 -4.97 4.95
CA PRO A 56 15.63 -3.72 4.31
C PRO A 56 15.37 -3.92 2.81
N VAL A 57 14.43 -4.79 2.47
CA VAL A 57 13.99 -5.04 1.10
C VAL A 57 12.68 -4.31 0.82
N VAL A 58 12.57 -3.67 -0.34
CA VAL A 58 11.31 -3.14 -0.86
C VAL A 58 10.83 -4.06 -1.98
N VAL A 59 9.62 -4.60 -1.84
CA VAL A 59 8.97 -5.40 -2.89
C VAL A 59 7.84 -4.58 -3.48
N ARG A 60 7.94 -4.21 -4.77
CA ARG A 60 6.90 -3.49 -5.51
C ARG A 60 6.08 -4.46 -6.32
N MET A 61 4.77 -4.28 -6.33
CA MET A 61 3.85 -5.14 -7.07
C MET A 61 2.73 -4.32 -7.70
N ALA A 62 2.49 -4.53 -8.98
CA ALA A 62 1.31 -3.95 -9.62
C ALA A 62 0.07 -4.76 -9.24
N THR A 63 -1.02 -4.06 -8.93
CA THR A 63 -2.32 -4.62 -8.52
C THR A 63 -3.48 -3.83 -9.11
N GLY A 64 -4.70 -4.19 -8.76
CA GLY A 64 -5.93 -3.48 -9.13
C GLY A 64 -6.49 -3.85 -10.49
N ALA A 65 -7.76 -3.49 -10.67
CA ALA A 65 -8.53 -3.73 -11.89
C ALA A 65 -8.07 -2.85 -13.07
N GLY A 66 -8.56 -3.16 -14.28
CA GLY A 66 -8.41 -2.32 -15.46
C GLY A 66 -7.47 -2.85 -16.54
N ARG A 67 -6.64 -3.85 -16.26
CA ARG A 67 -5.74 -4.42 -17.27
C ARG A 67 -6.43 -5.34 -18.30
N GLN A 68 -7.58 -5.91 -17.95
CA GLN A 68 -8.35 -6.84 -18.79
C GLN A 68 -7.54 -8.07 -19.23
N LEU A 69 -6.68 -8.60 -18.36
CA LEU A 69 -5.77 -9.71 -18.63
C LEU A 69 -6.27 -11.04 -18.03
N ALA A 70 -7.59 -11.16 -17.80
CA ALA A 70 -8.27 -12.31 -17.22
C ALA A 70 -7.89 -12.58 -15.73
N ALA A 71 -8.44 -13.65 -15.15
CA ALA A 71 -8.41 -13.92 -13.71
C ALA A 71 -6.99 -13.99 -13.11
N GLN A 72 -6.03 -14.57 -13.83
CA GLN A 72 -4.65 -14.72 -13.35
C GLN A 72 -3.86 -13.41 -13.22
N HIS A 73 -4.45 -12.25 -13.59
CA HIS A 73 -3.83 -10.93 -13.51
C HIS A 73 -4.77 -9.90 -12.89
N SER A 74 -5.77 -10.36 -12.15
CA SER A 74 -6.85 -9.52 -11.62
C SER A 74 -7.14 -9.76 -10.14
N HIS A 75 -6.19 -10.35 -9.41
CA HIS A 75 -6.32 -10.48 -7.96
C HIS A 75 -5.90 -9.20 -7.26
N SER A 76 -6.50 -8.96 -6.11
CA SER A 76 -6.06 -8.00 -5.09
C SER A 76 -5.64 -8.80 -3.86
N LEU A 77 -4.34 -8.83 -3.56
CA LEU A 77 -3.78 -9.66 -2.49
C LEU A 77 -3.14 -8.81 -1.38
N GLU A 78 -3.41 -7.52 -1.35
CA GLU A 78 -2.86 -6.56 -0.40
C GLU A 78 -3.15 -6.96 1.03
N ASN A 79 -4.37 -7.41 1.29
CA ASN A 79 -4.84 -7.85 2.60
C ASN A 79 -4.17 -9.16 3.06
N TRP A 80 -3.73 -10.03 2.15
CA TRP A 80 -2.96 -11.21 2.53
C TRP A 80 -1.63 -10.80 3.16
N TYR A 81 -0.93 -9.85 2.55
CA TYR A 81 0.32 -9.32 3.09
C TYR A 81 0.10 -8.45 4.33
N ALA A 82 -0.98 -7.65 4.36
CA ALA A 82 -1.33 -6.84 5.52
C ALA A 82 -1.68 -7.70 6.76
N HIS A 83 -2.05 -8.96 6.59
CA HIS A 83 -2.27 -9.91 7.68
C HIS A 83 -0.95 -10.36 8.34
N ILE A 84 0.17 -10.33 7.63
CA ILE A 84 1.46 -10.89 8.08
C ILE A 84 2.22 -9.90 8.97
N PRO A 85 2.58 -10.27 10.22
CA PRO A 85 3.45 -9.42 11.05
C PRO A 85 4.88 -9.37 10.48
N GLY A 86 5.58 -8.25 10.76
CA GLY A 86 6.96 -8.04 10.31
C GLY A 86 7.09 -7.44 8.91
N ILE A 87 5.99 -7.12 8.24
CA ILE A 87 5.96 -6.44 6.94
C ILE A 87 5.19 -5.13 7.07
N THR A 88 5.69 -4.07 6.45
CA THR A 88 4.91 -2.85 6.21
C THR A 88 4.28 -2.95 4.82
N VAL A 89 3.00 -2.63 4.70
CA VAL A 89 2.26 -2.67 3.41
C VAL A 89 1.75 -1.28 3.08
N LEU A 90 2.19 -0.74 1.95
CA LEU A 90 1.87 0.59 1.45
C LEU A 90 1.04 0.49 0.17
N ALA A 91 0.05 1.37 0.04
CA ALA A 91 -0.83 1.46 -1.13
C ALA A 91 -1.00 2.93 -1.57
N PRO A 92 -0.03 3.49 -2.32
CA PRO A 92 -0.10 4.88 -2.77
C PRO A 92 -1.28 5.12 -3.70
N ALA A 93 -1.98 6.24 -3.52
CA ALA A 93 -3.09 6.68 -4.38
C ALA A 93 -2.78 7.95 -5.18
N THR A 94 -1.73 8.68 -4.82
CA THR A 94 -1.32 9.93 -5.47
C THR A 94 0.11 9.85 -5.99
N VAL A 95 0.47 10.72 -6.94
CA VAL A 95 1.85 10.84 -7.45
C VAL A 95 2.82 11.21 -6.32
N ALA A 96 2.41 12.10 -5.42
CA ALA A 96 3.22 12.51 -4.27
C ALA A 96 3.47 11.34 -3.32
N ASP A 97 2.44 10.53 -3.02
CA ASP A 97 2.59 9.36 -2.17
C ASP A 97 3.43 8.27 -2.84
N ALA A 98 3.24 8.00 -4.13
CA ALA A 98 4.05 7.01 -4.85
C ALA A 98 5.55 7.35 -4.77
N TYR A 99 5.90 8.63 -4.96
CA TYR A 99 7.27 9.10 -4.83
C TYR A 99 7.76 9.05 -3.37
N GLY A 100 7.01 9.68 -2.46
CA GLY A 100 7.45 9.88 -1.07
C GLY A 100 7.47 8.59 -0.26
N MET A 101 6.51 7.68 -0.48
CA MET A 101 6.46 6.38 0.20
C MET A 101 7.60 5.46 -0.22
N LEU A 102 7.98 5.44 -1.51
CA LEU A 102 9.15 4.68 -1.95
C LEU A 102 10.41 5.17 -1.25
N ARG A 103 10.59 6.49 -1.12
CA ARG A 103 11.72 7.06 -0.38
C ARG A 103 11.72 6.67 1.09
N THR A 104 10.56 6.70 1.74
CA THR A 104 10.43 6.24 3.13
C THR A 104 10.73 4.75 3.25
N ALA A 105 10.18 3.93 2.35
CA ALA A 105 10.41 2.48 2.32
C ALA A 105 11.90 2.12 2.23
N LEU A 106 12.68 2.87 1.44
CA LEU A 106 14.12 2.68 1.30
C LEU A 106 14.91 3.00 2.58
N THR A 107 14.32 3.68 3.55
CA THR A 107 14.98 3.92 4.86
C THR A 107 14.57 2.91 5.93
N SER A 108 13.53 2.10 5.68
CA SER A 108 13.06 1.08 6.62
C SER A 108 14.13 0.02 6.88
N PRO A 109 14.32 -0.42 8.13
CA PRO A 109 15.15 -1.58 8.44
C PRO A 109 14.41 -2.92 8.20
N ASP A 110 13.08 -2.86 8.03
CA ASP A 110 12.19 -4.01 7.89
C ASP A 110 11.63 -4.09 6.47
N PRO A 111 11.14 -5.27 6.04
CA PRO A 111 10.57 -5.44 4.72
C PRO A 111 9.37 -4.53 4.48
N VAL A 112 9.33 -3.90 3.31
CA VAL A 112 8.21 -3.07 2.87
C VAL A 112 7.66 -3.61 1.56
N ILE A 113 6.35 -3.81 1.50
CA ILE A 113 5.62 -4.11 0.27
C ILE A 113 4.92 -2.83 -0.18
N ILE A 114 5.07 -2.48 -1.45
CA ILE A 114 4.32 -1.40 -2.08
C ILE A 114 3.42 -2.00 -3.15
N VAL A 115 2.11 -1.92 -2.92
CA VAL A 115 1.09 -2.38 -3.88
C VAL A 115 0.61 -1.17 -4.69
N GLU A 116 0.89 -1.20 -5.97
CA GLU A 116 0.63 -0.07 -6.87
C GLU A 116 -0.54 -0.40 -7.81
N HIS A 117 -1.69 0.23 -7.57
CA HIS A 117 -2.82 0.11 -8.49
C HIS A 117 -2.45 0.71 -9.86
N VAL A 118 -2.77 -0.02 -10.93
CA VAL A 118 -2.36 0.38 -12.27
C VAL A 118 -3.16 1.55 -12.84
N ALA A 119 -4.38 1.76 -12.37
CA ALA A 119 -5.22 2.87 -12.84
C ALA A 119 -4.56 4.25 -12.64
N PRO A 120 -3.90 4.55 -11.51
CA PRO A 120 -3.18 5.80 -11.30
C PRO A 120 -1.86 5.96 -12.08
N TYR A 121 -1.35 4.94 -12.78
CA TYR A 121 -0.03 5.02 -13.44
C TYR A 121 0.08 6.14 -14.50
N ASN A 122 -1.04 6.56 -15.07
CA ASN A 122 -1.07 7.63 -16.06
C ASN A 122 -1.31 9.03 -15.44
N LEU A 123 -1.40 9.13 -14.11
CA LEU A 123 -1.54 10.41 -13.44
C LEU A 123 -0.20 11.15 -13.47
N ALA A 124 -0.25 12.42 -13.80
CA ALA A 124 0.87 13.33 -13.70
C ALA A 124 0.52 14.48 -12.76
N ALA A 125 1.44 14.88 -11.93
CA ALA A 125 1.29 16.02 -11.04
C ALA A 125 2.65 16.68 -10.80
N GLU A 126 2.63 17.99 -10.59
CA GLU A 126 3.78 18.69 -10.01
C GLU A 126 3.86 18.34 -8.52
N LEU A 127 5.08 18.17 -8.03
CA LEU A 127 5.31 17.84 -6.64
C LEU A 127 5.79 19.08 -5.89
N ASP A 128 5.03 19.52 -4.90
CA ASP A 128 5.41 20.64 -4.03
C ASP A 128 6.62 20.31 -3.16
N SER A 129 6.88 19.01 -2.93
CA SER A 129 7.99 18.54 -2.12
C SER A 129 8.51 17.20 -2.61
N LEU A 130 9.82 17.03 -2.56
CA LEU A 130 10.52 15.75 -2.78
C LEU A 130 10.88 15.05 -1.46
N ALA A 131 10.26 15.43 -0.35
CA ALA A 131 10.48 14.81 0.95
C ALA A 131 9.88 13.39 1.01
N PRO A 132 10.42 12.50 1.85
CA PRO A 132 9.77 11.24 2.18
C PRO A 132 8.38 11.48 2.79
N THR A 133 7.42 10.63 2.46
CA THR A 133 6.08 10.69 3.04
C THR A 133 6.07 10.04 4.43
N ASP A 134 5.38 10.66 5.37
CA ASP A 134 5.07 10.03 6.65
C ASP A 134 4.08 8.87 6.43
N ILE A 135 4.54 7.65 6.69
CA ILE A 135 3.76 6.42 6.58
C ILE A 135 3.17 5.95 7.92
N SER A 136 3.17 6.79 8.94
CA SER A 136 2.57 6.45 10.23
C SER A 136 1.06 6.72 10.28
N ARG A 137 0.52 7.43 9.31
CA ARG A 137 -0.88 7.89 9.31
C ARG A 137 -1.56 7.74 7.96
N ALA A 138 -2.87 7.49 8.02
CA ALA A 138 -3.78 7.71 6.90
C ALA A 138 -3.84 9.20 6.53
N ALA A 139 -4.32 9.51 5.33
CA ALA A 139 -4.52 10.89 4.89
C ALA A 139 -6.00 11.23 4.79
N LEU A 140 -6.42 12.32 5.44
CA LEU A 140 -7.73 12.89 5.22
C LEU A 140 -7.67 13.75 3.94
N ARG A 141 -8.22 13.21 2.85
CA ARG A 141 -8.20 13.85 1.52
C ARG A 141 -9.30 14.88 1.33
N ARG A 142 -10.42 14.71 2.01
CA ARG A 142 -11.56 15.63 2.02
C ARG A 142 -12.19 15.66 3.40
N ASN A 143 -12.56 16.86 3.88
CA ASN A 143 -13.31 17.05 5.12
C ASN A 143 -14.81 17.08 4.84
N GLY A 144 -15.59 16.40 5.69
CA GLY A 144 -17.05 16.44 5.70
C GLY A 144 -17.59 16.15 7.09
N THR A 145 -18.92 16.13 7.23
CA THR A 145 -19.60 15.99 8.53
C THR A 145 -20.66 14.90 8.56
N ASP A 146 -21.10 14.43 7.39
CA ASP A 146 -22.29 13.58 7.28
C ASP A 146 -21.99 12.09 7.14
N ALA A 147 -20.87 11.76 6.48
CA ALA A 147 -20.42 10.37 6.31
C ALA A 147 -18.90 10.31 6.16
N THR A 148 -18.32 9.14 6.41
CA THR A 148 -16.91 8.82 6.18
C THR A 148 -16.80 7.80 5.05
N ILE A 149 -15.98 8.09 4.03
CA ILE A 149 -15.60 7.14 2.99
C ILE A 149 -14.15 6.76 3.24
N ILE A 150 -13.90 5.46 3.38
CA ILE A 150 -12.56 4.91 3.59
C ILE A 150 -12.15 4.13 2.34
N ALA A 151 -11.00 4.45 1.79
CA ALA A 151 -10.47 3.81 0.59
C ALA A 151 -8.94 3.76 0.61
N TYR A 152 -8.35 3.06 -0.34
CA TYR A 152 -6.91 3.08 -0.61
C TYR A 152 -6.62 2.88 -2.11
N GLY A 153 -5.39 3.19 -2.52
CA GLY A 153 -4.92 2.96 -3.87
C GLY A 153 -5.86 3.51 -4.95
N GLY A 154 -6.22 2.69 -5.94
CA GLY A 154 -7.07 3.08 -7.08
C GLY A 154 -8.51 3.41 -6.72
N CYS A 155 -8.97 3.09 -5.51
CA CYS A 155 -10.32 3.45 -5.06
C CYS A 155 -10.40 4.88 -4.51
N VAL A 156 -9.30 5.51 -4.15
CA VAL A 156 -9.30 6.88 -3.59
C VAL A 156 -9.83 7.93 -4.57
N PRO A 157 -9.40 7.99 -5.83
CA PRO A 157 -10.00 8.91 -6.79
C PRO A 157 -11.51 8.71 -6.95
N LYS A 158 -11.98 7.46 -7.01
CA LYS A 158 -13.41 7.13 -7.11
C LYS A 158 -14.18 7.61 -5.87
N ALA A 159 -13.59 7.46 -4.69
CA ALA A 159 -14.17 7.96 -3.44
C ALA A 159 -14.27 9.49 -3.40
N LEU A 160 -13.25 10.19 -3.92
CA LEU A 160 -13.26 11.65 -4.03
C LEU A 160 -14.34 12.12 -5.01
N ASP A 161 -14.43 11.50 -6.19
CA ASP A 161 -15.47 11.82 -7.18
C ASP A 161 -16.89 11.57 -6.62
N ALA A 162 -17.08 10.50 -5.89
CA ALA A 162 -18.37 10.21 -5.23
C ALA A 162 -18.70 11.24 -4.14
N ALA A 163 -17.71 11.64 -3.34
CA ALA A 163 -17.91 12.68 -2.32
C ALA A 163 -18.24 14.04 -2.92
N GLU A 164 -17.67 14.39 -4.07
CA GLU A 164 -18.01 15.60 -4.84
C GLU A 164 -19.49 15.58 -5.32
N GLN A 165 -19.94 14.44 -5.86
CA GLN A 165 -21.32 14.27 -6.30
C GLN A 165 -22.31 14.33 -5.10
N LEU A 166 -21.95 13.73 -3.96
CA LEU A 166 -22.74 13.78 -2.74
C LEU A 166 -22.88 15.22 -2.20
N ALA A 167 -21.81 16.01 -2.28
CA ALA A 167 -21.83 17.42 -1.86
C ALA A 167 -22.85 18.24 -2.65
N GLN A 168 -23.05 17.95 -3.95
CA GLN A 168 -24.10 18.57 -4.76
C GLN A 168 -25.51 18.25 -4.25
N ALA A 169 -25.67 17.14 -3.53
CA ALA A 169 -26.91 16.75 -2.86
C ALA A 169 -26.97 17.20 -1.40
N GLY A 170 -26.02 18.00 -0.94
CA GLY A 170 -25.93 18.52 0.43
C GLY A 170 -25.41 17.52 1.46
N ILE A 171 -24.67 16.48 1.03
CA ILE A 171 -24.06 15.47 1.90
C ILE A 171 -22.55 15.64 1.86
N GLU A 172 -21.96 16.06 2.99
CA GLU A 172 -20.54 16.33 3.12
C GLU A 172 -19.81 15.14 3.71
N CYS A 173 -18.92 14.52 2.90
CA CYS A 173 -18.20 13.32 3.30
C CYS A 173 -16.73 13.62 3.66
N ASP A 174 -16.26 13.03 4.78
CA ASP A 174 -14.82 12.77 4.95
C ASP A 174 -14.39 11.71 3.93
N VAL A 175 -13.24 11.91 3.30
CA VAL A 175 -12.59 10.86 2.49
C VAL A 175 -11.24 10.56 3.11
N ILE A 176 -11.09 9.34 3.62
CA ILE A 176 -9.85 8.83 4.22
C ILE A 176 -9.18 7.90 3.22
N ASP A 177 -7.95 8.25 2.86
CA ASP A 177 -7.02 7.40 2.14
C ASP A 177 -6.14 6.69 3.16
N LEU A 178 -6.28 5.37 3.25
CA LEU A 178 -5.52 4.58 4.22
C LEU A 178 -4.01 4.69 4.02
N ARG A 179 -3.54 4.73 2.76
CA ARG A 179 -2.11 4.82 2.40
C ARG A 179 -1.27 3.66 2.90
N VAL A 180 -1.46 3.26 4.15
CA VAL A 180 -0.73 2.20 4.83
C VAL A 180 -1.73 1.17 5.32
N LEU A 181 -1.64 -0.04 4.78
CA LEU A 181 -2.53 -1.15 5.15
C LEU A 181 -1.99 -1.92 6.34
N ARG A 182 -0.68 -1.85 6.58
CA ARG A 182 -0.02 -2.36 7.77
C ARG A 182 1.23 -1.55 8.11
N PRO A 183 1.37 -1.01 9.36
CA PRO A 183 0.31 -0.96 10.39
C PRO A 183 -0.85 -0.07 9.96
N LEU A 184 -2.08 -0.43 10.35
CA LEU A 184 -3.26 0.37 10.04
C LEU A 184 -3.39 1.54 11.02
N ASP A 185 -3.77 2.71 10.53
CA ASP A 185 -4.06 3.89 11.38
C ASP A 185 -5.52 3.88 11.84
N ASP A 186 -5.80 3.07 12.85
CA ASP A 186 -7.12 2.98 13.47
C ASP A 186 -7.57 4.33 14.05
N ALA A 187 -6.64 5.15 14.53
CA ALA A 187 -6.94 6.41 15.21
C ALA A 187 -7.63 7.41 14.27
N THR A 188 -7.05 7.64 13.09
CA THR A 188 -7.61 8.56 12.09
C THR A 188 -8.98 8.08 11.60
N MET A 189 -9.14 6.77 11.34
CA MET A 189 -10.42 6.21 10.95
C MET A 189 -11.49 6.40 12.02
N MET A 190 -11.17 6.04 13.27
CA MET A 190 -12.11 6.12 14.38
C MET A 190 -12.49 7.56 14.75
N GLU A 191 -11.57 8.53 14.58
CA GLU A 191 -11.86 9.95 14.76
C GLU A 191 -12.94 10.42 13.78
N SER A 192 -12.79 10.11 12.50
CA SER A 192 -13.75 10.45 11.47
C SER A 192 -15.09 9.76 11.68
N VAL A 193 -15.10 8.45 11.95
CA VAL A 193 -16.34 7.70 12.17
C VAL A 193 -17.11 8.19 13.41
N ARG A 194 -16.41 8.59 14.48
CA ARG A 194 -17.07 9.19 15.66
C ARG A 194 -17.71 10.54 15.34
N LYS A 195 -17.14 11.30 14.42
CA LYS A 195 -17.70 12.58 13.97
C LYS A 195 -18.93 12.37 13.09
N THR A 196 -18.87 11.46 12.13
CA THR A 196 -19.89 11.31 11.09
C THR A 196 -20.96 10.25 11.40
N HIS A 197 -20.65 9.29 12.27
CA HIS A 197 -21.51 8.15 12.64
C HIS A 197 -21.97 7.27 11.47
N ARG A 198 -21.41 7.46 10.28
CA ARG A 198 -21.72 6.69 9.06
C ARG A 198 -20.44 6.41 8.32
N VAL A 199 -20.23 5.17 7.92
CA VAL A 199 -19.03 4.78 7.20
C VAL A 199 -19.33 3.89 6.01
N VAL A 200 -18.63 4.16 4.92
CA VAL A 200 -18.58 3.31 3.73
C VAL A 200 -17.13 2.96 3.47
N VAL A 201 -16.83 1.67 3.30
CA VAL A 201 -15.51 1.20 2.90
C VAL A 201 -15.57 0.83 1.42
N VAL A 202 -14.61 1.33 0.65
CA VAL A 202 -14.53 1.12 -0.80
C VAL A 202 -13.25 0.36 -1.12
N ASP A 203 -13.40 -0.82 -1.68
CA ASP A 203 -12.33 -1.73 -2.05
C ASP A 203 -12.61 -2.38 -3.42
N GLU A 204 -11.56 -2.83 -4.10
CA GLU A 204 -11.64 -3.53 -5.40
C GLU A 204 -11.51 -5.06 -5.27
N ALA A 205 -11.43 -5.61 -4.08
CA ALA A 205 -11.14 -7.04 -3.85
C ALA A 205 -12.13 -8.01 -4.51
#